data_5230b2e69dab30b6423d30eabd1121df
#
_entry.id   5230b2e69dab30b6423d30eabd1121df
#
_cell.length_a   1.000
_cell.length_b   1.000
_cell.length_c   1.000
_cell.angle_alpha   90.00
_cell.angle_beta   90.00
_cell.angle_gamma   90.00
#
_symmetry.space_group_name_H-M   'P 1'
#
loop_
_entity.id
_entity.type
_entity.pdbx_description
1 polymer ?
#
loop_
_entity_poly.entity_id
_entity_poly.type
_entity_poly.pdbx_seq_one_letter_code
_entity_poly.pdbx_strand_id
1 'polypeptide(L)'
;MKQRFGLHIQHMRAKPKLSRVPMSFYTRRADLSTKNEHSEALSCVQLHFNTLHGILMLHFFCDAENVKGTNTLKKMIFRIILNIAGFLLVAEGIVAASISNLNLGIVMPFVIGIPLIVVGVFYPLLSSWWSVSIVGKILKYAMISAYVLFALLFAATTTLILANSKTTAEPEKADVLIVLGAGIRGDLPSVVLRNRLDRALDCYEQNPDLLIIVSGGMGEGESSTEASVMKKWLVAAGVPADNIIEEGKSQSTEENFIFSFDIINRLFNGSGAAAESNPRVAFVTTRFHVFRASRIAKKLGYDVNGVSAKDFSLLIVNNYLRECAAITQYFCTGRI
;
A
#
# COMPACT_ATOMS: atom_id res chain seq x y z
N MET A 1 -7.26 37.74 -19.10
CA MET A 1 -7.94 36.55 -18.55
C MET A 1 -8.26 36.68 -17.07
N LYS A 2 -7.43 37.37 -16.25
CA LYS A 2 -7.73 37.66 -14.82
C LYS A 2 -9.08 38.42 -14.60
N GLN A 3 -9.55 39.22 -15.54
CA GLN A 3 -10.82 39.96 -15.41
C GLN A 3 -12.10 39.11 -15.56
N ARG A 4 -12.05 37.95 -16.19
CA ARG A 4 -13.23 37.07 -16.31
C ARG A 4 -13.37 36.09 -15.14
N PHE A 5 -12.26 35.75 -14.47
CA PHE A 5 -12.30 34.90 -13.27
C PHE A 5 -12.55 35.72 -11.99
N GLY A 6 -12.13 36.99 -11.95
CA GLY A 6 -12.26 37.85 -10.75
C GLY A 6 -13.70 38.31 -10.44
N LEU A 7 -14.61 38.28 -11.43
CA LEU A 7 -15.99 38.75 -11.23
C LEU A 7 -16.92 37.67 -10.62
N HIS A 8 -16.51 36.40 -10.60
CA HIS A 8 -17.35 35.33 -10.01
C HIS A 8 -17.01 35.03 -8.55
N ILE A 9 -15.86 35.47 -8.07
CA ILE A 9 -15.36 35.15 -6.71
C ILE A 9 -15.89 36.14 -5.64
N GLN A 10 -16.36 37.33 -6.04
CA GLN A 10 -16.79 38.34 -5.06
C GLN A 10 -18.21 38.17 -4.49
N HIS A 11 -19.04 37.27 -5.03
CA HIS A 11 -20.43 37.10 -4.55
C HIS A 11 -20.71 35.85 -3.72
N MET A 12 -19.72 35.00 -3.41
CA MET A 12 -19.91 33.82 -2.57
C MET A 12 -19.14 33.86 -1.24
N ARG A 13 -19.24 35.01 -0.51
CA ARG A 13 -18.83 35.03 0.92
C ARG A 13 -19.99 34.65 1.84
N ALA A 14 -20.62 33.52 1.62
CA ALA A 14 -21.41 32.83 2.63
C ALA A 14 -20.78 31.44 2.82
N LYS A 15 -20.03 31.24 3.91
CA LYS A 15 -19.55 29.91 4.30
C LYS A 15 -20.76 28.96 4.36
N PRO A 16 -20.91 27.99 3.48
CA PRO A 16 -21.83 26.91 3.76
C PRO A 16 -21.21 26.15 4.94
N LYS A 17 -21.90 26.05 6.07
CA LYS A 17 -21.63 25.00 7.06
C LYS A 17 -21.75 23.70 6.29
N LEU A 18 -20.61 23.06 6.00
CA LEU A 18 -20.58 21.68 5.51
C LEU A 18 -21.33 20.84 6.54
N SER A 19 -22.61 20.60 6.31
CA SER A 19 -23.35 19.58 7.01
C SER A 19 -22.71 18.27 6.53
N ARG A 20 -21.97 17.63 7.42
CA ARG A 20 -21.45 16.27 7.19
C ARG A 20 -22.64 15.42 6.74
N VAL A 21 -22.69 15.10 5.45
CA VAL A 21 -23.65 14.13 4.93
C VAL A 21 -23.38 12.85 5.73
N PRO A 22 -24.38 12.27 6.40
CA PRO A 22 -24.13 11.09 7.21
C PRO A 22 -23.60 10.00 6.29
N MET A 23 -22.41 9.51 6.57
CA MET A 23 -21.71 8.42 5.88
C MET A 23 -22.54 7.11 5.82
N SER A 24 -23.72 7.08 6.44
CA SER A 24 -24.59 5.91 6.57
C SER A 24 -25.15 5.37 5.24
N PHE A 25 -25.18 6.15 4.17
CA PHE A 25 -25.73 5.71 2.89
C PHE A 25 -24.76 4.86 2.07
N TYR A 26 -23.45 5.12 2.17
CA TYR A 26 -22.43 4.34 1.46
C TYR A 26 -21.97 3.11 2.24
N THR A 27 -22.00 3.17 3.59
CA THR A 27 -21.61 2.05 4.44
C THR A 27 -22.65 0.91 4.42
N ARG A 28 -23.95 1.20 4.24
CA ARG A 28 -25.01 0.17 4.32
C ARG A 28 -25.01 -0.85 3.18
N ARG A 29 -24.51 -0.52 2.01
CA ARG A 29 -24.45 -1.48 0.88
C ARG A 29 -23.13 -2.29 0.88
N ALA A 30 -22.04 -1.70 1.36
CA ALA A 30 -20.77 -2.40 1.50
C ALA A 30 -20.76 -3.36 2.70
N ASP A 31 -21.44 -2.99 3.82
CA ASP A 31 -21.47 -3.82 5.03
C ASP A 31 -22.26 -5.15 4.90
N LEU A 32 -23.24 -5.24 4.00
CA LEU A 32 -24.03 -6.47 3.86
C LEU A 32 -23.37 -7.51 2.95
N SER A 33 -22.65 -7.10 1.92
CA SER A 33 -21.90 -8.01 1.04
C SER A 33 -20.60 -8.51 1.71
N THR A 34 -19.87 -7.62 2.36
CA THR A 34 -18.59 -7.97 3.02
C THR A 34 -18.76 -8.77 4.31
N LYS A 35 -19.88 -8.63 5.03
CA LYS A 35 -20.11 -9.42 6.27
C LYS A 35 -20.35 -10.90 5.99
N ASN A 36 -21.02 -11.26 4.91
CA ASN A 36 -21.24 -12.67 4.59
C ASN A 36 -19.97 -13.34 4.05
N GLU A 37 -19.22 -12.68 3.16
CA GLU A 37 -17.95 -13.22 2.65
C GLU A 37 -16.86 -13.30 3.74
N HIS A 38 -16.80 -12.30 4.65
CA HIS A 38 -15.90 -12.36 5.80
C HIS A 38 -16.24 -13.46 6.81
N SER A 39 -17.54 -13.76 7.00
CA SER A 39 -17.97 -14.82 7.92
C SER A 39 -17.61 -16.21 7.39
N GLU A 40 -17.78 -16.45 6.10
CA GLU A 40 -17.40 -17.73 5.46
C GLU A 40 -15.89 -17.92 5.37
N ALA A 41 -15.15 -16.87 5.01
CA ALA A 41 -13.69 -16.91 4.98
C ALA A 41 -13.08 -17.15 6.38
N LEU A 42 -13.60 -16.48 7.41
CA LEU A 42 -13.18 -16.68 8.80
C LEU A 42 -13.54 -18.09 9.32
N SER A 43 -14.69 -18.65 8.95
CA SER A 43 -15.07 -20.01 9.34
C SER A 43 -14.20 -21.06 8.65
N CYS A 44 -13.84 -20.86 7.38
CA CYS A 44 -12.95 -21.75 6.64
C CYS A 44 -11.50 -21.71 7.19
N VAL A 45 -11.00 -20.51 7.53
CA VAL A 45 -9.70 -20.32 8.19
C VAL A 45 -9.69 -20.96 9.57
N GLN A 46 -10.78 -20.83 10.35
CA GLN A 46 -10.91 -21.43 11.68
C GLN A 46 -10.92 -22.96 11.62
N LEU A 47 -11.58 -23.56 10.63
CA LEU A 47 -11.63 -25.03 10.46
C LEU A 47 -10.26 -25.60 10.07
N HIS A 48 -9.54 -24.95 9.15
CA HIS A 48 -8.19 -25.35 8.74
C HIS A 48 -7.16 -25.12 9.86
N PHE A 49 -7.33 -24.04 10.64
CA PHE A 49 -6.47 -23.74 11.78
C PHE A 49 -6.58 -24.81 12.88
N ASN A 50 -7.79 -25.28 13.17
CA ASN A 50 -8.04 -26.33 14.18
C ASN A 50 -7.46 -27.70 13.74
N THR A 51 -7.54 -28.06 12.46
CA THR A 51 -6.99 -29.33 11.94
C THR A 51 -5.46 -29.32 11.91
N LEU A 52 -4.84 -28.21 11.45
CA LEU A 52 -3.40 -28.04 11.48
C LEU A 52 -2.85 -27.95 12.91
N HIS A 53 -3.57 -27.26 13.82
CA HIS A 53 -3.20 -27.18 15.22
C HIS A 53 -3.19 -28.55 15.89
N GLY A 54 -4.16 -29.42 15.57
CA GLY A 54 -4.20 -30.80 16.06
C GLY A 54 -3.01 -31.65 15.60
N ILE A 55 -2.64 -31.56 14.33
CA ILE A 55 -1.49 -32.29 13.76
C ILE A 55 -0.16 -31.77 14.33
N LEU A 56 -0.03 -30.45 14.48
CA LEU A 56 1.17 -29.84 15.10
C LEU A 56 1.30 -30.23 16.58
N MET A 57 0.21 -30.19 17.32
CA MET A 57 0.22 -30.57 18.74
C MET A 57 0.58 -32.04 18.93
N LEU A 58 0.09 -32.97 18.09
CA LEU A 58 0.47 -34.38 18.14
C LEU A 58 1.98 -34.59 17.90
N HIS A 59 2.58 -33.87 16.96
CA HIS A 59 4.03 -33.92 16.71
C HIS A 59 4.85 -33.31 17.86
N PHE A 60 4.35 -32.24 18.50
CA PHE A 60 5.02 -31.63 19.65
C PHE A 60 4.94 -32.51 20.90
N PHE A 61 3.82 -33.19 21.15
CA PHE A 61 3.68 -34.08 22.32
C PHE A 61 4.59 -35.31 22.21
N CYS A 62 4.77 -35.90 21.01
CA CYS A 62 5.71 -37.01 20.83
C CYS A 62 7.18 -36.63 21.07
N ASP A 63 7.57 -35.40 20.81
CA ASP A 63 8.95 -34.92 21.05
C ASP A 63 9.19 -34.49 22.50
N ALA A 64 8.14 -34.14 23.25
CA ALA A 64 8.25 -33.63 24.62
C ALA A 64 8.65 -34.73 25.66
N GLU A 65 8.33 -35.97 25.39
CA GLU A 65 8.69 -37.10 26.29
C GLU A 65 10.21 -37.42 26.30
N ASN A 66 10.99 -36.91 25.36
CA ASN A 66 12.42 -37.21 25.18
C ASN A 66 13.37 -36.07 25.60
N VAL A 67 12.91 -35.04 26.33
CA VAL A 67 13.71 -33.87 26.67
C VAL A 67 14.66 -34.16 27.83
N LYS A 68 15.79 -34.82 27.57
CA LYS A 68 16.91 -34.94 28.52
C LYS A 68 18.16 -34.18 28.03
N GLY A 69 18.07 -32.83 27.96
CA GLY A 69 19.26 -32.02 27.71
C GLY A 69 18.94 -30.62 27.16
N THR A 70 19.76 -29.63 27.54
CA THR A 70 19.63 -28.23 27.11
C THR A 70 19.64 -28.04 25.59
N ASN A 71 20.30 -28.93 24.85
CA ASN A 71 20.37 -28.88 23.38
C ASN A 71 19.05 -29.29 22.71
N THR A 72 18.32 -30.23 23.29
CA THR A 72 17.03 -30.69 22.77
C THR A 72 15.98 -29.59 22.98
N LEU A 73 15.97 -28.95 24.15
CA LEU A 73 15.08 -27.82 24.43
C LEU A 73 15.34 -26.64 23.47
N LYS A 74 16.59 -26.28 23.20
CA LYS A 74 16.93 -25.22 22.25
C LYS A 74 16.43 -25.53 20.84
N LYS A 75 16.58 -26.76 20.36
CA LYS A 75 16.08 -27.20 19.04
C LYS A 75 14.56 -27.16 18.99
N MET A 76 13.88 -27.55 20.05
CA MET A 76 12.42 -27.49 20.15
C MET A 76 11.92 -26.04 20.08
N ILE A 77 12.51 -25.14 20.88
CA ILE A 77 12.16 -23.72 20.88
C ILE A 77 12.38 -23.12 19.48
N PHE A 78 13.52 -23.43 18.84
CA PHE A 78 13.82 -22.94 17.49
C PHE A 78 12.75 -23.40 16.48
N ARG A 79 12.33 -24.66 16.51
CA ARG A 79 11.25 -25.20 15.65
C ARG A 79 9.92 -24.49 15.89
N ILE A 80 9.58 -24.24 17.16
CA ILE A 80 8.35 -23.50 17.53
C ILE A 80 8.39 -22.10 16.93
N ILE A 81 9.49 -21.38 17.08
CA ILE A 81 9.65 -20.02 16.55
C ILE A 81 9.49 -20.01 15.02
N LEU A 82 10.12 -20.94 14.29
CA LEU A 82 9.99 -21.03 12.84
C LEU A 82 8.55 -21.28 12.41
N ASN A 83 7.87 -22.22 13.08
CA ASN A 83 6.47 -22.54 12.75
C ASN A 83 5.54 -21.36 13.05
N ILE A 84 5.66 -20.71 14.21
CA ILE A 84 4.86 -19.53 14.55
C ILE A 84 5.10 -18.41 13.52
N ALA A 85 6.35 -18.10 13.20
CA ALA A 85 6.68 -17.07 12.23
C ALA A 85 6.11 -17.40 10.84
N GLY A 86 6.29 -18.65 10.38
CA GLY A 86 5.75 -19.10 9.10
C GLY A 86 4.22 -19.06 9.05
N PHE A 87 3.53 -19.49 10.08
CA PHE A 87 2.06 -19.44 10.17
C PHE A 87 1.54 -18.00 10.19
N LEU A 88 2.18 -17.10 10.93
CA LEU A 88 1.78 -15.69 10.96
C LEU A 88 1.91 -15.05 9.57
N LEU A 89 2.98 -15.36 8.83
CA LEU A 89 3.16 -14.88 7.46
C LEU A 89 2.09 -15.44 6.52
N VAL A 90 1.83 -16.74 6.57
CA VAL A 90 0.79 -17.38 5.73
C VAL A 90 -0.60 -16.82 6.05
N ALA A 91 -0.92 -16.65 7.33
CA ALA A 91 -2.19 -16.06 7.76
C ALA A 91 -2.34 -14.61 7.27
N GLU A 92 -1.27 -13.82 7.36
CA GLU A 92 -1.25 -12.45 6.80
C GLU A 92 -1.49 -12.46 5.29
N GLY A 93 -0.82 -13.35 4.55
CA GLY A 93 -1.02 -13.50 3.10
C GLY A 93 -2.47 -13.86 2.74
N ILE A 94 -3.12 -14.74 3.51
CA ILE A 94 -4.54 -15.09 3.32
C ILE A 94 -5.44 -13.89 3.58
N VAL A 95 -5.21 -13.16 4.68
CA VAL A 95 -5.97 -11.95 5.01
C VAL A 95 -5.78 -10.89 3.93
N ALA A 96 -4.54 -10.66 3.49
CA ALA A 96 -4.25 -9.70 2.43
C ALA A 96 -4.93 -10.07 1.10
N ALA A 97 -4.96 -11.36 0.74
CA ALA A 97 -5.63 -11.87 -0.46
C ALA A 97 -7.16 -11.66 -0.42
N SER A 98 -7.77 -11.70 0.76
CA SER A 98 -9.22 -11.45 0.91
C SER A 98 -9.58 -9.96 0.81
N ILE A 99 -8.63 -9.05 1.05
CA ILE A 99 -8.88 -7.60 1.12
C ILE A 99 -8.37 -6.87 -0.13
N SER A 100 -7.33 -7.38 -0.80
CA SER A 100 -6.64 -6.70 -1.90
C SER A 100 -6.60 -7.56 -3.16
N ASN A 101 -6.47 -6.92 -4.32
CA ASN A 101 -6.22 -7.63 -5.58
C ASN A 101 -4.85 -8.32 -5.54
N LEU A 102 -4.74 -9.47 -6.25
CA LEU A 102 -3.52 -10.26 -6.28
C LEU A 102 -2.32 -9.41 -6.72
N ASN A 103 -1.29 -9.37 -5.90
CA ASN A 103 -0.06 -8.64 -6.15
C ASN A 103 1.15 -9.35 -5.50
N LEU A 104 2.36 -8.90 -5.83
CA LEU A 104 3.59 -9.52 -5.32
C LEU A 104 3.66 -9.52 -3.77
N GLY A 105 3.12 -8.49 -3.11
CA GLY A 105 3.08 -8.42 -1.64
C GLY A 105 2.26 -9.55 -1.02
N ILE A 106 1.20 -10.04 -1.71
CA ILE A 106 0.38 -11.18 -1.25
C ILE A 106 1.15 -12.49 -1.42
N VAL A 107 1.92 -12.63 -2.49
CA VAL A 107 2.67 -13.87 -2.78
C VAL A 107 3.87 -14.04 -1.84
N MET A 108 4.56 -12.95 -1.51
CA MET A 108 5.78 -12.97 -0.69
C MET A 108 5.61 -13.62 0.69
N PRO A 109 4.55 -13.38 1.48
CA PRO A 109 4.34 -14.08 2.74
C PRO A 109 4.29 -15.60 2.61
N PHE A 110 3.73 -16.15 1.52
CA PHE A 110 3.73 -17.59 1.27
C PHE A 110 5.11 -18.10 0.88
N VAL A 111 5.83 -17.38 0.02
CA VAL A 111 7.19 -17.72 -0.40
C VAL A 111 8.16 -17.75 0.78
N ILE A 112 7.97 -16.85 1.75
CA ILE A 112 8.81 -16.77 2.95
C ILE A 112 8.30 -17.74 4.02
N GLY A 113 6.99 -17.78 4.27
CA GLY A 113 6.39 -18.50 5.41
C GLY A 113 6.33 -20.00 5.22
N ILE A 114 5.98 -20.51 4.02
CA ILE A 114 5.85 -21.96 3.78
C ILE A 114 7.17 -22.68 4.02
N PRO A 115 8.35 -22.24 3.50
CA PRO A 115 9.60 -22.92 3.79
C PRO A 115 9.99 -22.88 5.28
N LEU A 116 9.64 -21.81 6.03
CA LEU A 116 9.86 -21.78 7.48
C LEU A 116 9.05 -22.86 8.20
N ILE A 117 7.79 -23.06 7.81
CA ILE A 117 6.94 -24.14 8.35
C ILE A 117 7.54 -25.50 8.02
N VAL A 118 7.90 -25.72 6.75
CA VAL A 118 8.50 -26.99 6.30
C VAL A 118 9.78 -27.31 7.09
N VAL A 119 10.67 -26.32 7.25
CA VAL A 119 11.89 -26.50 8.04
C VAL A 119 11.55 -26.74 9.51
N GLY A 120 10.61 -26.02 10.12
CA GLY A 120 10.22 -26.20 11.51
C GLY A 120 9.62 -27.57 11.78
N VAL A 121 8.73 -28.05 10.91
CA VAL A 121 8.08 -29.37 11.03
C VAL A 121 9.09 -30.51 10.79
N PHE A 122 9.80 -30.47 9.69
CA PHE A 122 10.71 -31.55 9.25
C PHE A 122 12.14 -31.37 9.73
N TYR A 123 12.38 -30.49 10.73
CA TYR A 123 13.73 -30.18 11.23
C TYR A 123 14.56 -31.41 11.63
N PRO A 124 14.03 -32.45 12.33
CA PRO A 124 14.81 -33.63 12.68
C PRO A 124 15.34 -34.35 11.43
N LEU A 125 14.49 -34.56 10.44
CA LEU A 125 14.84 -35.20 9.18
C LEU A 125 15.85 -34.38 8.39
N LEU A 126 15.56 -33.08 8.22
CA LEU A 126 16.43 -32.15 7.49
C LEU A 126 17.79 -31.99 8.18
N SER A 127 17.83 -31.91 9.52
CA SER A 127 19.08 -31.76 10.26
C SER A 127 20.00 -32.98 10.10
N SER A 128 19.43 -34.18 10.05
CA SER A 128 20.17 -35.42 9.76
C SER A 128 20.73 -35.39 8.35
N TRP A 129 19.90 -35.08 7.35
CA TRP A 129 20.31 -34.98 5.96
C TRP A 129 21.39 -33.90 5.73
N TRP A 130 21.24 -32.73 6.37
CA TRP A 130 22.21 -31.63 6.30
C TRP A 130 23.56 -31.98 6.96
N SER A 131 23.59 -32.89 7.94
CA SER A 131 24.83 -33.30 8.58
C SER A 131 25.66 -34.24 7.72
N VAL A 132 25.03 -35.12 6.94
CA VAL A 132 25.67 -36.18 6.15
C VAL A 132 25.93 -35.75 4.71
N SER A 133 24.92 -35.13 4.05
CA SER A 133 24.98 -34.81 2.62
C SER A 133 25.65 -33.47 2.34
N ILE A 134 26.59 -33.45 1.38
CA ILE A 134 27.19 -32.20 0.86
C ILE A 134 26.11 -31.30 0.23
N VAL A 135 25.21 -31.90 -0.57
CA VAL A 135 24.09 -31.14 -1.17
C VAL A 135 23.18 -30.56 -0.11
N GLY A 136 22.91 -31.32 0.95
CA GLY A 136 22.15 -30.85 2.10
C GLY A 136 22.81 -29.65 2.80
N LYS A 137 24.12 -29.68 2.98
CA LYS A 137 24.87 -28.53 3.56
C LYS A 137 24.80 -27.32 2.66
N ILE A 138 24.99 -27.46 1.34
CA ILE A 138 24.90 -26.36 0.37
C ILE A 138 23.52 -25.72 0.42
N LEU A 139 22.45 -26.52 0.33
CA LEU A 139 21.08 -26.02 0.37
C LEU A 139 20.75 -25.32 1.70
N LYS A 140 21.19 -25.86 2.83
CA LYS A 140 21.05 -25.22 4.12
C LYS A 140 21.67 -23.83 4.14
N TYR A 141 22.94 -23.70 3.75
CA TYR A 141 23.61 -22.41 3.78
C TYR A 141 23.07 -21.46 2.73
N ALA A 142 22.70 -21.93 1.53
CA ALA A 142 22.04 -21.13 0.52
C ALA A 142 20.71 -20.56 1.03
N MET A 143 19.90 -21.39 1.69
CA MET A 143 18.64 -20.95 2.29
C MET A 143 18.86 -19.91 3.40
N ILE A 144 19.79 -20.16 4.32
CA ILE A 144 20.13 -19.20 5.40
C ILE A 144 20.62 -17.88 4.80
N SER A 145 21.52 -17.94 3.80
CA SER A 145 22.02 -16.74 3.13
C SER A 145 20.91 -15.97 2.43
N ALA A 146 19.96 -16.64 1.78
CA ALA A 146 18.81 -16.01 1.15
C ALA A 146 17.92 -15.28 2.17
N TYR A 147 17.61 -15.91 3.31
CA TYR A 147 16.84 -15.27 4.37
C TYR A 147 17.57 -14.09 5.00
N VAL A 148 18.88 -14.20 5.25
CA VAL A 148 19.68 -13.10 5.80
C VAL A 148 19.75 -11.93 4.82
N LEU A 149 20.03 -12.20 3.55
CA LEU A 149 20.05 -11.18 2.50
C LEU A 149 18.69 -10.48 2.36
N PHE A 150 17.62 -11.26 2.34
CA PHE A 150 16.26 -10.71 2.30
C PHE A 150 15.96 -9.85 3.54
N ALA A 151 16.31 -10.32 4.74
CA ALA A 151 16.09 -9.55 5.98
C ALA A 151 16.86 -8.23 5.98
N LEU A 152 18.12 -8.23 5.53
CA LEU A 152 18.92 -7.02 5.40
C LEU A 152 18.32 -6.05 4.38
N LEU A 153 17.90 -6.56 3.21
CA LEU A 153 17.26 -5.76 2.16
C LEU A 153 15.93 -5.17 2.64
N PHE A 154 15.11 -5.98 3.30
CA PHE A 154 13.83 -5.55 3.86
C PHE A 154 14.03 -4.51 4.97
N ALA A 155 15.01 -4.71 5.85
CA ALA A 155 15.34 -3.73 6.89
C ALA A 155 15.83 -2.41 6.28
N ALA A 156 16.72 -2.46 5.28
CA ALA A 156 17.23 -1.27 4.61
C ALA A 156 16.10 -0.49 3.90
N THR A 157 15.29 -1.18 3.11
CA THR A 157 14.17 -0.53 2.39
C THR A 157 13.11 0.00 3.34
N THR A 158 12.76 -0.73 4.41
CA THR A 158 11.85 -0.27 5.45
C THR A 158 12.38 0.99 6.15
N THR A 159 13.68 1.02 6.47
CA THR A 159 14.32 2.20 7.05
C THR A 159 14.23 3.41 6.11
N LEU A 160 14.50 3.22 4.80
CA LEU A 160 14.34 4.29 3.80
C LEU A 160 12.89 4.79 3.73
N ILE A 161 11.92 3.89 3.72
CA ILE A 161 10.49 4.24 3.73
C ILE A 161 10.17 5.07 4.97
N LEU A 162 10.51 4.59 6.17
CA LEU A 162 10.17 5.25 7.43
C LEU A 162 10.86 6.61 7.59
N ALA A 163 12.12 6.72 7.17
CA ALA A 163 12.87 7.97 7.22
C ALA A 163 12.27 9.06 6.31
N ASN A 164 11.63 8.65 5.19
CA ASN A 164 11.08 9.56 4.20
C ASN A 164 9.54 9.55 4.14
N SER A 165 8.88 8.97 5.12
CA SER A 165 7.42 8.81 5.15
C SER A 165 6.67 10.02 5.71
N LYS A 166 7.37 11.04 6.17
CA LYS A 166 6.76 12.24 6.74
C LYS A 166 6.19 13.12 5.62
N THR A 167 5.10 13.81 5.93
CA THR A 167 4.59 14.88 5.08
C THR A 167 5.64 15.99 5.00
N THR A 168 6.08 16.31 3.77
CA THR A 168 7.04 17.38 3.48
C THR A 168 6.37 18.61 2.89
N ALA A 169 5.15 18.45 2.38
CA ALA A 169 4.33 19.53 1.85
C ALA A 169 3.65 20.32 2.97
N GLU A 170 3.44 21.60 2.72
CA GLU A 170 2.53 22.47 3.46
C GLU A 170 1.24 22.59 2.63
N PRO A 171 0.20 21.76 2.92
CA PRO A 171 -0.99 21.70 2.05
C PRO A 171 -1.69 23.05 1.88
N GLU A 172 -1.65 23.89 2.93
CA GLU A 172 -2.21 25.23 2.94
C GLU A 172 -1.51 26.20 1.95
N LYS A 173 -0.30 25.86 1.51
CA LYS A 173 0.48 26.68 0.57
C LYS A 173 0.50 26.06 -0.84
N ALA A 174 -0.03 24.88 -1.05
CA ALA A 174 -0.05 24.24 -2.35
C ALA A 174 -1.11 24.88 -3.25
N ASP A 175 -0.78 25.07 -4.53
CA ASP A 175 -1.70 25.55 -5.55
C ASP A 175 -2.36 24.36 -6.27
N VAL A 176 -1.64 23.22 -6.39
CA VAL A 176 -2.12 21.99 -7.01
C VAL A 176 -1.78 20.79 -6.13
N LEU A 177 -2.74 19.87 -5.98
CA LEU A 177 -2.58 18.60 -5.28
C LEU A 177 -2.84 17.42 -6.22
N ILE A 178 -1.84 16.60 -6.49
CA ILE A 178 -1.99 15.37 -7.26
C ILE A 178 -2.34 14.22 -6.29
N VAL A 179 -3.48 13.56 -6.48
CA VAL A 179 -3.88 12.38 -5.72
C VAL A 179 -3.55 11.14 -6.54
N LEU A 180 -2.56 10.35 -6.09
CA LEU A 180 -2.14 9.14 -6.79
C LEU A 180 -3.12 7.99 -6.56
N GLY A 181 -3.48 7.27 -7.61
CA GLY A 181 -4.31 6.08 -7.57
C GLY A 181 -3.74 4.92 -6.74
N ALA A 182 -4.60 4.03 -6.26
CA ALA A 182 -4.22 2.88 -5.44
C ALA A 182 -5.18 1.67 -5.58
N GLY A 183 -5.89 1.60 -6.69
CA GLY A 183 -6.85 0.54 -7.02
C GLY A 183 -8.26 0.83 -6.55
N ILE A 184 -9.21 0.28 -7.29
CA ILE A 184 -10.65 0.35 -6.99
C ILE A 184 -11.23 -1.06 -6.83
N ARG A 185 -12.44 -1.15 -6.29
CA ARG A 185 -13.28 -2.37 -6.25
C ARG A 185 -14.65 -2.04 -6.80
N GLY A 186 -14.90 -2.46 -8.03
CA GLY A 186 -16.07 -1.99 -8.77
C GLY A 186 -16.06 -0.46 -8.86
N ASP A 187 -17.11 0.19 -8.42
CA ASP A 187 -17.25 1.65 -8.43
C ASP A 187 -16.85 2.34 -7.10
N LEU A 188 -16.12 1.62 -6.22
CA LEU A 188 -15.70 2.14 -4.92
C LEU A 188 -14.16 2.18 -4.80
N PRO A 189 -13.61 3.19 -4.12
CA PRO A 189 -12.18 3.22 -3.84
C PRO A 189 -11.79 2.06 -2.92
N SER A 190 -10.64 1.42 -3.18
CA SER A 190 -10.03 0.49 -2.23
C SER A 190 -9.77 1.19 -0.89
N VAL A 191 -9.57 0.41 0.19
CA VAL A 191 -9.29 0.99 1.52
C VAL A 191 -8.04 1.88 1.48
N VAL A 192 -7.02 1.48 0.71
CA VAL A 192 -5.78 2.26 0.55
C VAL A 192 -6.06 3.56 -0.20
N LEU A 193 -6.84 3.51 -1.29
CA LEU A 193 -7.22 4.70 -2.05
C LEU A 193 -8.08 5.63 -1.21
N ARG A 194 -9.00 5.10 -0.42
CA ARG A 194 -9.85 5.89 0.48
C ARG A 194 -9.02 6.71 1.48
N ASN A 195 -8.01 6.12 2.09
CA ASN A 195 -7.13 6.86 3.00
C ASN A 195 -6.41 8.03 2.30
N ARG A 196 -6.09 7.90 1.01
CA ARG A 196 -5.52 8.99 0.20
C ARG A 196 -6.57 10.08 -0.05
N LEU A 197 -7.79 9.69 -0.37
CA LEU A 197 -8.91 10.62 -0.59
C LEU A 197 -9.30 11.37 0.68
N ASP A 198 -9.37 10.68 1.83
CA ASP A 198 -9.58 11.31 3.13
C ASP A 198 -8.50 12.37 3.38
N ARG A 199 -7.23 12.05 3.08
CA ARG A 199 -6.12 12.99 3.25
C ARG A 199 -6.18 14.16 2.26
N ALA A 200 -6.62 13.93 1.02
CA ALA A 200 -6.82 14.99 0.05
C ALA A 200 -7.95 15.94 0.48
N LEU A 201 -9.02 15.39 1.04
CA LEU A 201 -10.11 16.18 1.63
C LEU A 201 -9.62 17.04 2.78
N ASP A 202 -8.83 16.50 3.71
CA ASP A 202 -8.20 17.28 4.80
C ASP A 202 -7.37 18.45 4.26
N CYS A 203 -6.66 18.26 3.14
CA CYS A 203 -5.88 19.30 2.49
C CYS A 203 -6.79 20.38 1.87
N TYR A 204 -7.87 19.96 1.22
CA TYR A 204 -8.85 20.87 0.64
C TYR A 204 -9.59 21.70 1.69
N GLU A 205 -9.95 21.11 2.83
CA GLU A 205 -10.57 21.82 3.94
C GLU A 205 -9.65 22.93 4.53
N GLN A 206 -8.32 22.71 4.48
CA GLN A 206 -7.33 23.71 4.89
C GLN A 206 -7.07 24.78 3.82
N ASN A 207 -7.27 24.44 2.55
CA ASN A 207 -7.08 25.34 1.41
C ASN A 207 -8.21 25.13 0.37
N PRO A 208 -9.34 25.84 0.48
CA PRO A 208 -10.46 25.70 -0.47
C PRO A 208 -10.18 26.19 -1.91
N ASP A 209 -9.08 26.89 -2.13
CA ASP A 209 -8.64 27.31 -3.48
C ASP A 209 -7.77 26.24 -4.17
N LEU A 210 -7.48 25.14 -3.48
CA LEU A 210 -6.65 24.04 -3.95
C LEU A 210 -7.25 23.37 -5.18
N LEU A 211 -6.48 23.30 -6.27
CA LEU A 211 -6.83 22.49 -7.44
C LEU A 211 -6.38 21.04 -7.22
N ILE A 212 -7.29 20.10 -7.34
CA ILE A 212 -7.01 18.68 -7.15
C ILE A 212 -6.95 17.97 -8.50
N ILE A 213 -5.85 17.30 -8.80
CA ILE A 213 -5.73 16.38 -9.93
C ILE A 213 -5.80 14.96 -9.39
N VAL A 214 -6.85 14.22 -9.72
CA VAL A 214 -6.96 12.81 -9.37
C VAL A 214 -6.40 11.98 -10.53
N SER A 215 -5.31 11.23 -10.26
CA SER A 215 -4.54 10.55 -11.29
C SER A 215 -4.54 9.04 -11.07
N GLY A 216 -5.09 8.31 -12.04
CA GLY A 216 -5.17 6.85 -12.04
C GLY A 216 -6.06 6.33 -13.17
N GLY A 217 -5.49 5.47 -14.00
CA GLY A 217 -6.16 4.87 -15.15
C GLY A 217 -7.13 3.76 -14.78
N MET A 218 -7.48 2.94 -15.75
CA MET A 218 -8.33 1.77 -15.60
C MET A 218 -7.45 0.54 -15.44
N GLY A 219 -7.59 -0.17 -14.33
CA GLY A 219 -6.92 -1.44 -14.11
C GLY A 219 -7.53 -2.57 -14.93
N GLU A 220 -6.81 -3.68 -15.03
CA GLU A 220 -7.29 -4.87 -15.74
C GLU A 220 -8.57 -5.43 -15.06
N GLY A 221 -9.64 -5.58 -15.84
CA GLY A 221 -10.95 -6.05 -15.36
C GLY A 221 -11.79 -4.98 -14.63
N GLU A 222 -11.35 -3.74 -14.57
CA GLU A 222 -12.14 -2.62 -14.01
C GLU A 222 -13.08 -2.03 -15.06
N SER A 223 -14.24 -1.52 -14.61
CA SER A 223 -15.25 -0.88 -15.45
C SER A 223 -15.13 0.63 -15.50
N SER A 224 -14.29 1.21 -14.64
CA SER A 224 -14.10 2.65 -14.48
C SER A 224 -12.63 2.95 -14.24
N THR A 225 -12.20 4.18 -14.54
CA THR A 225 -10.86 4.65 -14.15
C THR A 225 -10.83 4.95 -12.66
N GLU A 226 -9.66 4.76 -12.02
CA GLU A 226 -9.47 5.20 -10.64
C GLU A 226 -9.76 6.70 -10.48
N ALA A 227 -9.35 7.52 -11.45
CA ALA A 227 -9.60 8.97 -11.46
C ALA A 227 -11.09 9.31 -11.40
N SER A 228 -11.94 8.62 -12.18
CA SER A 228 -13.39 8.84 -12.16
C SER A 228 -14.01 8.48 -10.79
N VAL A 229 -13.57 7.35 -10.19
CA VAL A 229 -14.03 6.94 -8.87
C VAL A 229 -13.56 7.93 -7.79
N MET A 230 -12.31 8.39 -7.86
CA MET A 230 -11.76 9.40 -6.95
C MET A 230 -12.54 10.71 -7.02
N LYS A 231 -12.84 11.22 -8.22
CA LYS A 231 -13.63 12.44 -8.41
C LYS A 231 -15.02 12.30 -7.83
N LYS A 232 -15.72 11.21 -8.16
CA LYS A 232 -17.07 10.94 -7.60
C LYS A 232 -17.07 10.95 -6.08
N TRP A 233 -16.04 10.35 -5.47
CA TRP A 233 -15.90 10.30 -4.02
C TRP A 233 -15.66 11.68 -3.41
N LEU A 234 -14.73 12.48 -3.96
CA LEU A 234 -14.42 13.83 -3.47
C LEU A 234 -15.61 14.78 -3.64
N VAL A 235 -16.33 14.71 -4.78
CA VAL A 235 -17.54 15.50 -4.99
C VAL A 235 -18.63 15.14 -3.98
N ALA A 236 -18.82 13.84 -3.71
CA ALA A 236 -19.77 13.39 -2.68
C ALA A 236 -19.33 13.83 -1.26
N ALA A 237 -18.03 14.04 -1.03
CA ALA A 237 -17.49 14.55 0.21
C ALA A 237 -17.57 16.11 0.33
N GLY A 238 -18.05 16.80 -0.72
CA GLY A 238 -18.29 18.25 -0.70
C GLY A 238 -17.25 19.11 -1.41
N VAL A 239 -16.26 18.51 -2.11
CA VAL A 239 -15.33 19.26 -2.96
C VAL A 239 -16.05 19.63 -4.27
N PRO A 240 -16.06 20.92 -4.67
CA PRO A 240 -16.66 21.33 -5.94
C PRO A 240 -16.06 20.63 -7.14
N ALA A 241 -16.88 20.19 -8.07
CA ALA A 241 -16.45 19.43 -9.25
C ALA A 241 -15.43 20.21 -10.11
N ASP A 242 -15.52 21.55 -10.12
CA ASP A 242 -14.63 22.44 -10.85
C ASP A 242 -13.22 22.52 -10.25
N ASN A 243 -13.06 22.17 -8.98
CA ASN A 243 -11.74 22.09 -8.32
C ASN A 243 -11.07 20.71 -8.54
N ILE A 244 -11.74 19.77 -9.28
CA ILE A 244 -11.23 18.42 -9.47
C ILE A 244 -11.05 18.11 -10.96
N ILE A 245 -9.81 17.84 -11.36
CA ILE A 245 -9.45 17.42 -12.72
C ILE A 245 -9.13 15.93 -12.71
N GLU A 246 -9.69 15.20 -13.67
CA GLU A 246 -9.42 13.78 -13.86
C GLU A 246 -8.25 13.54 -14.81
N GLU A 247 -7.26 12.76 -14.38
CA GLU A 247 -6.26 12.14 -15.22
C GLU A 247 -6.48 10.61 -15.17
N GLY A 248 -7.10 10.06 -16.19
CA GLY A 248 -7.53 8.65 -16.23
C GLY A 248 -6.75 7.77 -17.21
N LYS A 249 -5.55 8.16 -17.66
CA LYS A 249 -4.77 7.40 -18.66
C LYS A 249 -3.60 6.64 -18.05
N SER A 250 -3.10 7.09 -16.89
CA SER A 250 -1.89 6.57 -16.27
C SER A 250 -2.04 5.12 -15.80
N GLN A 251 -1.01 4.30 -16.04
CA GLN A 251 -0.90 2.90 -15.62
C GLN A 251 0.26 2.67 -14.65
N SER A 252 1.03 3.72 -14.34
CA SER A 252 2.19 3.67 -13.46
C SER A 252 2.36 4.97 -12.69
N THR A 253 3.14 4.93 -11.60
CA THR A 253 3.47 6.14 -10.82
C THR A 253 4.23 7.18 -11.65
N GLU A 254 5.05 6.75 -12.60
CA GLU A 254 5.73 7.64 -13.54
C GLU A 254 4.73 8.38 -14.42
N GLU A 255 3.79 7.65 -15.02
CA GLU A 255 2.74 8.21 -15.85
C GLU A 255 1.79 9.12 -15.08
N ASN A 256 1.46 8.76 -13.81
CA ASN A 256 0.70 9.64 -12.93
C ASN A 256 1.32 11.05 -12.87
N PHE A 257 2.64 11.13 -12.66
CA PHE A 257 3.33 12.43 -12.65
C PHE A 257 3.39 13.06 -14.02
N ILE A 258 3.80 12.33 -15.05
CA ILE A 258 3.94 12.86 -16.42
C ILE A 258 2.63 13.48 -16.90
N PHE A 259 1.52 12.73 -16.83
CA PHE A 259 0.24 13.21 -17.34
C PHE A 259 -0.39 14.29 -16.46
N SER A 260 -0.18 14.23 -15.15
CA SER A 260 -0.61 15.32 -14.25
C SER A 260 0.16 16.61 -14.53
N PHE A 261 1.46 16.54 -14.76
CA PHE A 261 2.26 17.71 -15.11
C PHE A 261 1.95 18.25 -16.51
N ASP A 262 1.56 17.40 -17.46
CA ASP A 262 1.03 17.85 -18.75
C ASP A 262 -0.25 18.68 -18.60
N ILE A 263 -1.12 18.30 -17.65
CA ILE A 263 -2.32 19.07 -17.32
C ILE A 263 -1.93 20.39 -16.67
N ILE A 264 -1.04 20.37 -15.67
CA ILE A 264 -0.56 21.57 -14.96
C ILE A 264 0.07 22.55 -15.95
N ASN A 265 0.95 22.08 -16.83
CA ASN A 265 1.62 22.91 -17.82
C ASN A 265 0.62 23.58 -18.77
N ARG A 266 -0.41 22.87 -19.21
CA ARG A 266 -1.46 23.44 -20.07
C ARG A 266 -2.28 24.52 -19.36
N LEU A 267 -2.55 24.33 -18.07
CA LEU A 267 -3.35 25.28 -17.28
C LEU A 267 -2.57 26.55 -16.92
N PHE A 268 -1.33 26.40 -16.52
CA PHE A 268 -0.53 27.50 -15.98
C PHE A 268 0.40 28.15 -17.02
N ASN A 269 0.88 27.41 -18.03
CA ASN A 269 1.83 27.91 -19.04
C ASN A 269 1.20 28.15 -20.43
N GLY A 270 -0.05 27.67 -20.66
CA GLY A 270 -0.71 27.73 -21.98
C GLY A 270 -1.33 29.10 -22.35
N SER A 271 -1.32 30.08 -21.46
CA SER A 271 -2.09 31.34 -21.64
C SER A 271 -1.27 32.53 -22.24
N GLY A 272 -0.04 32.32 -22.69
CA GLY A 272 0.75 33.37 -23.36
C GLY A 272 1.07 34.63 -22.52
N ALA A 273 0.53 34.75 -21.33
CA ALA A 273 0.94 35.74 -20.33
C ALA A 273 2.19 35.20 -19.63
N ALA A 274 3.22 35.98 -19.49
CA ALA A 274 4.43 35.63 -18.75
C ALA A 274 4.00 34.99 -17.40
N ALA A 275 4.28 33.68 -17.23
CA ALA A 275 3.93 32.95 -16.04
C ALA A 275 4.70 33.57 -14.87
N GLU A 276 4.01 34.33 -14.04
CA GLU A 276 4.63 35.03 -12.89
C GLU A 276 5.10 34.07 -11.79
N SER A 277 4.69 32.82 -11.79
CA SER A 277 5.22 31.80 -10.87
C SER A 277 4.81 30.38 -11.29
N ASN A 278 5.75 29.43 -11.20
CA ASN A 278 5.43 28.00 -11.26
C ASN A 278 4.51 27.66 -10.08
N PRO A 279 3.41 26.89 -10.30
CA PRO A 279 2.54 26.49 -9.21
C PRO A 279 3.27 25.60 -8.22
N ARG A 280 2.98 25.74 -6.93
CA ARG A 280 3.49 24.85 -5.89
C ARG A 280 2.68 23.57 -5.92
N VAL A 281 3.32 22.49 -6.35
CA VAL A 281 2.66 21.19 -6.52
C VAL A 281 2.99 20.28 -5.34
N ALA A 282 1.95 19.72 -4.75
CA ALA A 282 2.06 18.64 -3.78
C ALA A 282 1.40 17.36 -4.32
N PHE A 283 1.75 16.20 -3.78
CA PHE A 283 1.05 14.96 -4.10
C PHE A 283 0.66 14.18 -2.84
N VAL A 284 -0.49 13.52 -2.88
CA VAL A 284 -0.96 12.63 -1.82
C VAL A 284 -0.74 11.18 -2.21
N THR A 285 -0.10 10.45 -1.30
CA THR A 285 -0.02 8.99 -1.36
C THR A 285 0.07 8.39 0.04
N THR A 286 -0.07 7.06 0.17
CA THR A 286 0.09 6.37 1.45
C THR A 286 1.54 6.40 1.93
N ARG A 287 1.73 6.36 3.27
CA ARG A 287 3.03 6.48 3.94
C ARG A 287 4.11 5.60 3.32
N PHE A 288 3.82 4.31 3.10
CA PHE A 288 4.79 3.37 2.56
C PHE A 288 5.27 3.73 1.14
N HIS A 289 4.49 4.50 0.38
CA HIS A 289 4.77 4.83 -1.01
C HIS A 289 5.43 6.21 -1.22
N VAL A 290 5.44 7.09 -0.21
CA VAL A 290 5.97 8.46 -0.31
C VAL A 290 7.42 8.48 -0.84
N PHE A 291 8.29 7.63 -0.28
CA PHE A 291 9.70 7.59 -0.68
C PHE A 291 9.86 7.31 -2.18
N ARG A 292 9.25 6.23 -2.70
CA ARG A 292 9.38 5.85 -4.11
C ARG A 292 8.75 6.88 -5.04
N ALA A 293 7.57 7.40 -4.72
CA ALA A 293 6.90 8.43 -5.49
C ALA A 293 7.74 9.72 -5.58
N SER A 294 8.30 10.19 -4.46
CA SER A 294 9.19 11.37 -4.44
C SER A 294 10.45 11.15 -5.29
N ARG A 295 11.04 9.96 -5.25
CA ARG A 295 12.24 9.65 -6.05
C ARG A 295 11.92 9.61 -7.54
N ILE A 296 10.78 9.04 -7.93
CA ILE A 296 10.29 9.03 -9.31
C ILE A 296 10.08 10.46 -9.81
N ALA A 297 9.32 11.28 -9.06
CA ALA A 297 9.06 12.66 -9.43
C ALA A 297 10.36 13.45 -9.61
N LYS A 298 11.30 13.35 -8.66
CA LYS A 298 12.60 14.00 -8.73
C LYS A 298 13.41 13.59 -9.96
N LYS A 299 13.38 12.30 -10.32
CA LYS A 299 14.08 11.81 -11.51
C LYS A 299 13.46 12.32 -12.81
N LEU A 300 12.15 12.52 -12.84
CA LEU A 300 11.45 13.14 -13.96
C LEU A 300 11.66 14.66 -14.03
N GLY A 301 12.38 15.24 -13.08
CA GLY A 301 12.65 16.68 -13.02
C GLY A 301 11.55 17.50 -12.35
N TYR A 302 10.58 16.86 -11.68
CA TYR A 302 9.49 17.55 -11.00
C TYR A 302 9.85 17.84 -9.54
N ASP A 303 9.73 19.11 -9.13
CA ASP A 303 9.89 19.53 -7.75
C ASP A 303 8.52 19.47 -7.06
N VAL A 304 8.29 18.40 -6.31
CA VAL A 304 7.01 18.13 -5.63
C VAL A 304 7.23 17.63 -4.22
N ASN A 305 6.35 18.03 -3.33
CA ASN A 305 6.37 17.63 -1.94
C ASN A 305 5.26 16.61 -1.63
N GLY A 306 5.62 15.56 -0.90
CA GLY A 306 4.69 14.49 -0.55
C GLY A 306 3.82 14.81 0.66
N VAL A 307 2.54 14.51 0.56
CA VAL A 307 1.57 14.48 1.66
C VAL A 307 1.26 13.03 1.99
N SER A 308 1.60 12.61 3.19
CA SER A 308 1.45 11.23 3.64
C SER A 308 0.02 10.96 4.13
N ALA A 309 -0.66 9.99 3.52
CA ALA A 309 -1.89 9.40 4.02
C ALA A 309 -1.60 8.21 4.95
N LYS A 310 -2.55 7.85 5.80
CA LYS A 310 -2.42 6.73 6.75
C LYS A 310 -2.31 5.39 6.02
N ASP A 311 -1.46 4.51 6.57
CA ASP A 311 -1.44 3.11 6.14
C ASP A 311 -2.65 2.36 6.71
N PHE A 312 -3.12 1.34 5.99
CA PHE A 312 -4.14 0.44 6.50
C PHE A 312 -3.45 -0.71 7.25
N SER A 313 -3.72 -0.84 8.54
CA SER A 313 -2.97 -1.71 9.45
C SER A 313 -2.95 -3.19 9.03
N LEU A 314 -4.06 -3.72 8.51
CA LEU A 314 -4.13 -5.12 8.07
C LEU A 314 -3.34 -5.42 6.78
N LEU A 315 -2.90 -4.41 6.05
CA LEU A 315 -2.10 -4.56 4.83
C LEU A 315 -0.67 -4.02 4.99
N ILE A 316 -0.22 -3.69 6.20
CA ILE A 316 1.11 -3.11 6.43
C ILE A 316 2.19 -4.07 5.91
N VAL A 317 2.19 -5.32 6.33
CA VAL A 317 3.21 -6.31 5.92
C VAL A 317 3.20 -6.49 4.40
N ASN A 318 2.02 -6.69 3.81
CA ASN A 318 1.84 -6.79 2.36
C ASN A 318 2.40 -5.56 1.61
N ASN A 319 2.02 -4.36 2.05
CA ASN A 319 2.43 -3.12 1.40
C ASN A 319 3.95 -2.89 1.49
N TYR A 320 4.57 -3.16 2.66
CA TYR A 320 6.02 -3.00 2.84
C TYR A 320 6.82 -4.06 2.09
N LEU A 321 6.35 -5.32 2.00
CA LEU A 321 6.95 -6.35 1.17
C LEU A 321 6.91 -5.98 -0.32
N ARG A 322 5.75 -5.48 -0.78
CA ARG A 322 5.59 -5.00 -2.15
C ARG A 322 6.49 -3.81 -2.45
N GLU A 323 6.57 -2.83 -1.55
CA GLU A 323 7.45 -1.67 -1.73
C GLU A 323 8.94 -2.05 -1.66
N CYS A 324 9.33 -3.00 -0.81
CA CYS A 324 10.68 -3.54 -0.80
C CYS A 324 11.07 -4.08 -2.18
N ALA A 325 10.22 -4.92 -2.77
CA ALA A 325 10.46 -5.45 -4.11
C ALA A 325 10.48 -4.34 -5.18
N ALA A 326 9.53 -3.41 -5.13
CA ALA A 326 9.46 -2.30 -6.08
C ALA A 326 10.67 -1.37 -5.98
N ILE A 327 11.06 -0.95 -4.79
CA ILE A 327 12.25 -0.10 -4.57
C ILE A 327 13.50 -0.81 -5.09
N THR A 328 13.67 -2.10 -4.76
CA THR A 328 14.81 -2.89 -5.24
C THR A 328 14.84 -2.96 -6.76
N GLN A 329 13.71 -3.25 -7.41
CA GLN A 329 13.59 -3.27 -8.86
C GLN A 329 13.95 -1.91 -9.47
N TYR A 330 13.44 -0.82 -8.92
CA TYR A 330 13.69 0.54 -9.42
C TYR A 330 15.16 0.95 -9.25
N PHE A 331 15.82 0.59 -8.16
CA PHE A 331 17.27 0.79 -8.01
C PHE A 331 18.06 -0.02 -9.04
N CYS A 332 17.74 -1.31 -9.21
CA CYS A 332 18.44 -2.17 -10.16
C CYS A 332 18.26 -1.72 -11.62
N THR A 333 17.09 -1.16 -11.95
CA THR A 333 16.80 -0.64 -13.31
C THR A 333 17.16 0.82 -13.51
N GLY A 334 17.72 1.46 -12.49
CA GLY A 334 18.10 2.88 -12.54
C GLY A 334 16.88 3.81 -12.67
N ARG A 335 15.70 3.45 -12.21
CA ARG A 335 14.48 4.28 -12.29
C ARG A 335 14.31 5.24 -11.11
N ILE A 336 15.06 5.06 -10.03
CA ILE A 336 15.14 5.97 -8.87
C ILE A 336 16.55 6.11 -8.34
#